data_8043cb555c70f1984ae69d9f78d05bb3
#
_entry.id   8043cb555c70f1984ae69d9f78d05bb3
#
_cell.length_a   1.000
_cell.length_b   1.000
_cell.length_c   1.000
_cell.angle_alpha   90.00
_cell.angle_beta   90.00
_cell.angle_gamma   90.00
#
_symmetry.space_group_name_H-M   'P 1'
#
loop_
_entity.id
_entity.type
_entity.pdbx_description
1 polymer ?
#
loop_
_entity_poly.entity_id
_entity_poly.type
_entity_poly.pdbx_seq_one_letter_code
_entity_poly.pdbx_strand_id
1 'polypeptide(L)'
;RSPSRGLGDVYKRHGYELKEFVKQILDSKGLAYKDFGTDSTESCDYPDYAHPLAKAVEAGKVYPGIAICGSGNGIAMTLNKHQGIRAALCWQEEIARLAREHNNANILVMPGRFISQEEATHTVEAFLNTPFEGGRHQRRIDKIPL
;
A
#
# COMPACT_ATOMS: atom_id res chain seq x y z
N ARG A 1 -10.58 -15.55 9.24
CA ARG A 1 -9.14 -15.34 9.20
C ARG A 1 -8.78 -14.29 8.16
N SER A 2 -7.98 -13.31 8.55
CA SER A 2 -7.58 -12.25 7.63
C SER A 2 -6.64 -12.77 6.54
N PRO A 3 -6.80 -12.32 5.29
CA PRO A 3 -5.86 -12.64 4.22
C PRO A 3 -4.46 -12.11 4.54
N SER A 4 -3.46 -12.71 3.92
CA SER A 4 -2.10 -12.17 3.99
C SER A 4 -2.02 -10.79 3.36
N ARG A 5 -1.13 -9.95 3.86
CA ARG A 5 -0.90 -8.62 3.29
C ARG A 5 -0.07 -8.74 2.02
N GLY A 6 -0.37 -7.91 1.05
CA GLY A 6 0.39 -7.87 -0.19
C GLY A 6 1.40 -6.73 -0.16
N LEU A 7 2.65 -7.02 -0.46
CA LEU A 7 3.71 -6.03 -0.56
C LEU A 7 4.19 -5.91 -1.99
N GLY A 8 4.42 -4.69 -2.45
CA GLY A 8 5.01 -4.47 -3.75
C GLY A 8 5.93 -3.27 -3.69
N ASP A 9 7.06 -3.37 -4.34
CA ASP A 9 8.00 -2.26 -4.46
C ASP A 9 8.43 -2.12 -5.89
N VAL A 10 9.03 -0.99 -6.15
CA VAL A 10 9.71 -0.74 -7.40
C VAL A 10 11.19 -0.92 -7.16
N TYR A 11 11.91 -1.02 -8.07
CA TYR A 11 13.26 -1.39 -8.31
C TYR A 11 14.38 -0.64 -7.58
N LYS A 12 14.21 0.56 -7.14
CA LYS A 12 15.32 1.37 -6.64
C LYS A 12 15.67 1.02 -5.20
N ARG A 13 16.93 1.27 -4.83
CA ARG A 13 17.44 0.96 -3.50
C ARG A 13 16.52 1.44 -2.38
N HIS A 14 16.03 2.68 -2.48
CA HIS A 14 15.17 3.25 -1.44
C HIS A 14 13.86 2.47 -1.27
N GLY A 15 13.22 2.10 -2.38
CA GLY A 15 12.01 1.30 -2.32
C GLY A 15 12.28 -0.09 -1.78
N TYR A 16 13.34 -0.73 -2.24
CA TYR A 16 13.70 -2.07 -1.80
C TYR A 16 14.04 -2.09 -0.31
N GLU A 17 14.87 -1.16 0.14
CA GLU A 17 15.25 -1.09 1.55
C GLU A 17 14.05 -0.83 2.46
N LEU A 18 13.16 0.07 2.03
CA LEU A 18 11.96 0.36 2.80
C LEU A 18 11.01 -0.85 2.82
N LYS A 19 10.89 -1.57 1.71
CA LYS A 19 10.08 -2.79 1.67
C LYS A 19 10.60 -3.82 2.67
N GLU A 20 11.92 -4.03 2.70
CA GLU A 20 12.52 -4.96 3.65
C GLU A 20 12.30 -4.50 5.10
N PHE A 21 12.34 -3.21 5.35
CA PHE A 21 12.02 -2.65 6.66
C PHE A 21 10.56 -2.88 7.04
N VAL A 22 9.63 -2.69 6.10
CA VAL A 22 8.20 -2.95 6.32
C VAL A 22 7.97 -4.42 6.64
N LYS A 23 8.67 -5.33 5.96
CA LYS A 23 8.60 -6.77 6.30
C LYS A 23 8.97 -7.02 7.75
N GLN A 24 10.00 -6.33 8.26
CA GLN A 24 10.39 -6.45 9.67
C GLN A 24 9.28 -5.97 10.60
N ILE A 25 8.59 -4.89 10.23
CA ILE A 25 7.45 -4.40 11.00
C ILE A 25 6.35 -5.47 11.06
N LEU A 26 6.01 -6.04 9.91
CA LEU A 26 4.97 -7.06 9.83
C LEU A 26 5.36 -8.32 10.60
N ASP A 27 6.62 -8.74 10.47
CA ASP A 27 7.14 -9.90 11.20
C ASP A 27 7.04 -9.68 12.71
N SER A 28 7.38 -8.48 13.18
CA SER A 28 7.32 -8.16 14.62
C SER A 28 5.90 -8.19 15.16
N LYS A 29 4.91 -8.00 14.31
CA LYS A 29 3.49 -8.05 14.67
C LYS A 29 2.87 -9.45 14.45
N GLY A 30 3.66 -10.39 13.97
CA GLY A 30 3.16 -11.74 13.65
C GLY A 30 2.22 -11.78 12.46
N LEU A 31 2.34 -10.82 11.54
CA LEU A 31 1.45 -10.72 10.39
C LEU A 31 2.09 -11.36 9.15
N ALA A 32 1.35 -12.24 8.51
CA ALA A 32 1.79 -12.87 7.27
C ALA A 32 1.66 -11.89 6.10
N TYR A 33 2.53 -12.07 5.09
CA TYR A 33 2.49 -11.24 3.88
C TYR A 33 2.96 -12.04 2.67
N LYS A 34 2.65 -11.53 1.48
CA LYS A 34 3.16 -12.04 0.21
C LYS A 34 3.86 -10.89 -0.51
N ASP A 35 5.10 -11.14 -0.93
CA ASP A 35 5.90 -10.14 -1.66
C ASP A 35 5.66 -10.28 -3.16
N PHE A 36 5.14 -9.22 -3.79
CA PHE A 36 4.87 -9.16 -5.23
C PHE A 36 5.96 -8.42 -6.00
N GLY A 37 6.90 -7.79 -5.30
CA GLY A 37 7.91 -6.96 -5.92
C GLY A 37 9.19 -7.71 -6.25
N THR A 38 10.21 -6.95 -6.62
CA THR A 38 11.53 -7.50 -6.88
C THR A 38 12.22 -7.87 -5.57
N ASP A 39 13.10 -8.85 -5.63
CA ASP A 39 13.95 -9.23 -4.51
C ASP A 39 15.37 -8.67 -4.64
N SER A 40 15.57 -7.69 -5.53
CA SER A 40 16.86 -7.05 -5.76
C SER A 40 16.70 -5.54 -5.86
N THR A 41 17.84 -4.82 -5.93
CA THR A 41 17.86 -3.36 -6.11
C THR A 41 17.91 -2.97 -7.58
N GLU A 42 17.82 -3.93 -8.48
CA GLU A 42 17.86 -3.66 -9.90
C GLU A 42 16.60 -2.94 -10.38
N SER A 43 16.77 -2.12 -11.40
CA SER A 43 15.68 -1.35 -12.00
C SER A 43 14.67 -2.27 -12.68
N CYS A 44 13.39 -1.96 -12.52
CA CYS A 44 12.33 -2.69 -13.20
C CYS A 44 11.14 -1.74 -13.44
N ASP A 45 10.22 -2.15 -14.30
CA ASP A 45 9.02 -1.36 -14.58
C ASP A 45 8.00 -1.59 -13.49
N TYR A 46 7.63 -0.52 -12.76
CA TYR A 46 6.72 -0.65 -11.63
C TYR A 46 5.35 -1.23 -12.00
N PRO A 47 4.77 -1.00 -13.21
CA PRO A 47 3.48 -1.61 -13.51
C PRO A 47 3.50 -3.14 -13.51
N ASP A 48 4.65 -3.75 -13.80
CA ASP A 48 4.80 -5.20 -13.81
C ASP A 48 4.57 -5.82 -12.43
N TYR A 49 4.76 -5.05 -11.37
CA TYR A 49 4.52 -5.48 -10.00
C TYR A 49 3.21 -4.92 -9.43
N ALA A 50 2.83 -3.73 -9.88
CA ALA A 50 1.62 -3.08 -9.40
C ALA A 50 0.35 -3.81 -9.82
N HIS A 51 0.26 -4.23 -11.09
CA HIS A 51 -0.94 -4.92 -11.57
C HIS A 51 -1.20 -6.24 -10.86
N PRO A 52 -0.19 -7.12 -10.66
CA PRO A 52 -0.42 -8.34 -9.87
C PRO A 52 -0.89 -8.06 -8.45
N LEU A 53 -0.32 -7.06 -7.78
CA LEU A 53 -0.76 -6.67 -6.44
C LEU A 53 -2.21 -6.22 -6.45
N ALA A 54 -2.57 -5.34 -7.38
CA ALA A 54 -3.95 -4.86 -7.50
C ALA A 54 -4.94 -6.02 -7.71
N LYS A 55 -4.60 -6.93 -8.63
CA LYS A 55 -5.46 -8.09 -8.90
C LYS A 55 -5.63 -8.97 -7.66
N ALA A 56 -4.58 -9.17 -6.90
CA ALA A 56 -4.64 -9.99 -5.69
C ALA A 56 -5.53 -9.33 -4.62
N VAL A 57 -5.44 -8.01 -4.47
CA VAL A 57 -6.30 -7.27 -3.54
C VAL A 57 -7.75 -7.32 -3.99
N GLU A 58 -8.01 -7.08 -5.29
CA GLU A 58 -9.36 -7.16 -5.84
C GLU A 58 -10.00 -8.53 -5.66
N ALA A 59 -9.19 -9.58 -5.79
CA ALA A 59 -9.66 -10.95 -5.63
C ALA A 59 -9.80 -11.39 -4.17
N GLY A 60 -9.45 -10.53 -3.22
CA GLY A 60 -9.52 -10.86 -1.79
C GLY A 60 -8.44 -11.81 -1.32
N LYS A 61 -7.39 -12.03 -2.12
CA LYS A 61 -6.30 -12.94 -1.75
C LYS A 61 -5.34 -12.33 -0.75
N VAL A 62 -5.16 -11.02 -0.80
CA VAL A 62 -4.36 -10.27 0.18
C VAL A 62 -5.10 -9.00 0.58
N TYR A 63 -4.88 -8.54 1.80
CA TYR A 63 -5.46 -7.30 2.30
C TYR A 63 -4.75 -6.88 3.59
N PRO A 64 -4.39 -5.62 3.74
CA PRO A 64 -4.29 -4.62 2.69
C PRO A 64 -3.06 -4.83 1.81
N GLY A 65 -2.98 -4.06 0.73
CA GLY A 65 -1.76 -3.97 -0.03
C GLY A 65 -0.88 -2.85 0.50
N ILE A 66 0.44 -3.00 0.36
CA ILE A 66 1.42 -1.96 0.67
C ILE A 66 2.39 -1.90 -0.49
N ALA A 67 2.52 -0.74 -1.10
CA ALA A 67 3.38 -0.55 -2.26
C ALA A 67 4.34 0.63 -2.02
N ILE A 68 5.56 0.49 -2.51
CA ILE A 68 6.61 1.48 -2.28
C ILE A 68 7.30 1.80 -3.60
N CYS A 69 7.48 3.09 -3.86
CA CYS A 69 8.15 3.59 -5.06
C CYS A 69 8.92 4.84 -4.66
N GLY A 70 9.81 5.34 -5.50
CA GLY A 70 10.60 6.52 -5.19
C GLY A 70 9.75 7.70 -4.73
N SER A 71 8.82 8.16 -5.55
CA SER A 71 7.84 9.19 -5.17
C SER A 71 6.49 8.59 -4.80
N GLY A 72 6.23 7.37 -5.21
CA GLY A 72 4.93 6.72 -5.03
C GLY A 72 3.90 7.08 -6.10
N ASN A 73 4.16 8.10 -6.91
CA ASN A 73 3.16 8.60 -7.86
C ASN A 73 2.80 7.58 -8.94
N GLY A 74 3.79 7.04 -9.62
CA GLY A 74 3.54 6.13 -10.75
C GLY A 74 2.82 4.87 -10.31
N ILE A 75 3.25 4.28 -9.21
CA ILE A 75 2.63 3.06 -8.73
C ILE A 75 1.20 3.31 -8.24
N ALA A 76 0.95 4.45 -7.59
CA ALA A 76 -0.40 4.81 -7.18
C ALA A 76 -1.33 4.98 -8.38
N MET A 77 -0.83 5.65 -9.44
CA MET A 77 -1.61 5.83 -10.67
C MET A 77 -1.94 4.48 -11.31
N THR A 78 -0.98 3.56 -11.35
CA THR A 78 -1.18 2.25 -11.93
C THR A 78 -2.20 1.44 -11.13
N LEU A 79 -2.03 1.39 -9.83
CA LEU A 79 -2.92 0.65 -8.94
C LEU A 79 -4.37 1.15 -9.07
N ASN A 80 -4.56 2.45 -9.14
CA ASN A 80 -5.90 3.04 -9.19
C ASN A 80 -6.58 2.92 -10.55
N LYS A 81 -5.92 2.34 -11.56
CA LYS A 81 -6.60 1.96 -12.81
C LYS A 81 -7.54 0.77 -12.62
N HIS A 82 -7.34 -0.01 -11.58
CA HIS A 82 -8.21 -1.14 -11.26
C HIS A 82 -9.44 -0.64 -10.50
N GLN A 83 -10.64 -1.00 -10.96
CA GLN A 83 -11.89 -0.45 -10.44
C GLN A 83 -12.11 -0.73 -8.96
N GLY A 84 -11.61 -1.84 -8.45
CA GLY A 84 -11.74 -2.21 -7.03
C GLY A 84 -10.63 -1.68 -6.14
N ILE A 85 -9.70 -0.88 -6.67
CA ILE A 85 -8.55 -0.41 -5.90
C ILE A 85 -8.72 1.06 -5.53
N ARG A 86 -8.45 1.34 -4.25
CA ARG A 86 -8.33 2.68 -3.70
C ARG A 86 -6.98 2.75 -3.03
N ALA A 87 -5.94 3.05 -3.83
CA ALA A 87 -4.57 3.17 -3.36
C ALA A 87 -4.31 4.61 -2.93
N ALA A 88 -3.83 4.78 -1.72
CA ALA A 88 -3.58 6.10 -1.14
C ALA A 88 -2.09 6.33 -0.96
N LEU A 89 -1.59 7.42 -1.53
CA LEU A 89 -0.20 7.84 -1.39
C LEU A 89 -0.07 8.59 -0.06
N CYS A 90 0.65 8.01 0.89
CA CYS A 90 0.78 8.54 2.23
C CYS A 90 2.25 8.63 2.65
N TRP A 91 2.61 9.76 3.22
CA TRP A 91 3.97 10.02 3.71
C TRP A 91 4.01 10.43 5.17
N GLN A 92 2.86 10.37 5.84
CA GLN A 92 2.78 10.62 7.28
C GLN A 92 1.55 9.92 7.84
N GLU A 93 1.57 9.73 9.14
CA GLU A 93 0.57 8.98 9.88
C GLU A 93 -0.85 9.50 9.66
N GLU A 94 -1.05 10.80 9.74
CA GLU A 94 -2.40 11.37 9.67
C GLU A 94 -3.05 11.14 8.31
N ILE A 95 -2.29 11.24 7.22
CA ILE A 95 -2.82 11.01 5.88
C ILE A 95 -3.25 9.55 5.74
N ALA A 96 -2.47 8.62 6.28
CA ALA A 96 -2.82 7.20 6.25
C ALA A 96 -4.09 6.92 7.05
N ARG A 97 -4.23 7.55 8.20
CA ARG A 97 -5.43 7.41 9.03
C ARG A 97 -6.66 7.90 8.27
N LEU A 98 -6.58 9.09 7.66
CA LEU A 98 -7.68 9.66 6.88
C LEU A 98 -8.02 8.82 5.66
N ALA A 99 -7.01 8.26 4.98
CA ALA A 99 -7.23 7.37 3.85
C ALA A 99 -8.08 6.16 4.25
N ARG A 100 -7.90 5.66 5.47
CA ARG A 100 -8.71 4.56 5.98
C ARG A 100 -10.08 5.05 6.44
N GLU A 101 -10.12 6.06 7.30
CA GLU A 101 -11.38 6.54 7.88
C GLU A 101 -12.37 7.02 6.82
N HIS A 102 -11.89 7.77 5.84
CA HIS A 102 -12.74 8.45 4.87
C HIS A 102 -12.87 7.74 3.53
N ASN A 103 -11.81 7.07 3.09
CA ASN A 103 -11.77 6.52 1.73
C ASN A 103 -11.74 5.00 1.69
N ASN A 104 -11.68 4.34 2.83
CA ASN A 104 -11.56 2.90 2.93
C ASN A 104 -10.48 2.38 1.97
N ALA A 105 -9.32 3.06 1.97
CA ALA A 105 -8.21 2.70 1.10
C ALA A 105 -7.79 1.26 1.38
N ASN A 106 -7.56 0.49 0.31
CA ASN A 106 -7.17 -0.90 0.43
C ASN A 106 -5.71 -1.16 0.04
N ILE A 107 -5.02 -0.14 -0.45
CA ILE A 107 -3.57 -0.20 -0.67
C ILE A 107 -2.95 1.07 -0.15
N LEU A 108 -1.91 0.92 0.67
CA LEU A 108 -1.06 2.01 1.13
C LEU A 108 0.12 2.14 0.17
N VAL A 109 0.36 3.34 -0.35
CA VAL A 109 1.53 3.63 -1.18
C VAL A 109 2.42 4.60 -0.42
N MET A 110 3.71 4.29 -0.31
CA MET A 110 4.67 5.17 0.37
C MET A 110 5.79 5.62 -0.58
N PRO A 111 6.22 6.89 -0.45
CA PRO A 111 7.30 7.43 -1.29
C PRO A 111 8.66 7.17 -0.66
N GLY A 112 9.32 6.09 -1.06
CA GLY A 112 10.55 5.62 -0.41
C GLY A 112 11.66 6.66 -0.32
N ARG A 113 11.71 7.65 -1.22
CA ARG A 113 12.72 8.71 -1.19
C ARG A 113 12.39 9.84 -0.22
N PHE A 114 11.15 9.95 0.21
CA PHE A 114 10.64 11.11 0.95
C PHE A 114 10.05 10.75 2.30
N ILE A 115 10.33 9.56 2.78
CA ILE A 115 9.80 9.10 4.06
C ILE A 115 10.93 8.42 4.85
N SER A 116 11.04 8.76 6.14
CA SER A 116 11.98 8.10 7.03
C SER A 116 11.43 6.76 7.50
N GLN A 117 12.29 5.90 8.05
CA GLN A 117 11.84 4.64 8.63
C GLN A 117 10.87 4.86 9.79
N GLU A 118 11.11 5.87 10.61
CA GLU A 118 10.22 6.21 11.72
C GLU A 118 8.84 6.62 11.20
N GLU A 119 8.79 7.52 10.22
CA GLU A 119 7.53 7.93 9.60
C GLU A 119 6.81 6.75 8.94
N ALA A 120 7.57 5.88 8.26
CA ALA A 120 6.99 4.70 7.63
C ALA A 120 6.37 3.77 8.66
N THR A 121 7.01 3.59 9.81
CA THR A 121 6.48 2.76 10.89
C THR A 121 5.12 3.28 11.35
N HIS A 122 5.03 4.58 11.67
CA HIS A 122 3.78 5.19 12.12
C HIS A 122 2.69 5.15 11.04
N THR A 123 3.09 5.37 9.79
CA THR A 123 2.17 5.35 8.64
C THR A 123 1.58 3.96 8.44
N VAL A 124 2.42 2.93 8.46
CA VAL A 124 1.97 1.53 8.33
C VAL A 124 1.04 1.15 9.48
N GLU A 125 1.42 1.51 10.70
CA GLU A 125 0.61 1.18 11.87
C GLU A 125 -0.77 1.86 11.81
N ALA A 126 -0.82 3.13 11.43
CA ALA A 126 -2.08 3.82 11.26
C ALA A 126 -2.95 3.16 10.19
N PHE A 127 -2.34 2.80 9.06
CA PHE A 127 -3.08 2.16 7.97
C PHE A 127 -3.65 0.81 8.38
N LEU A 128 -2.87 0.01 9.10
CA LEU A 128 -3.30 -1.32 9.53
C LEU A 128 -4.37 -1.29 10.61
N ASN A 129 -4.36 -0.27 11.47
CA ASN A 129 -5.17 -0.24 12.69
C ASN A 129 -6.38 0.68 12.62
N THR A 130 -6.55 1.47 11.56
CA THR A 130 -7.65 2.43 11.48
C THR A 130 -8.84 1.84 10.71
N PRO A 131 -10.01 1.74 11.34
CA PRO A 131 -11.22 1.25 10.67
C PRO A 131 -11.82 2.32 9.77
N PHE A 132 -12.65 1.88 8.82
CA PHE A 132 -13.43 2.77 7.98
C PHE A 132 -14.63 3.30 8.77
N GLU A 133 -14.89 4.62 8.71
CA GLU A 133 -16.01 5.23 9.39
C GLU A 133 -17.37 4.93 8.76
N GLY A 134 -17.40 4.70 7.47
CA GLY A 134 -18.66 4.47 6.75
C GLY A 134 -19.49 5.74 6.57
N GLY A 135 -20.79 5.61 6.65
CA GLY A 135 -21.71 6.73 6.54
C GLY A 135 -21.62 7.46 5.20
N ARG A 136 -21.56 8.80 5.27
CA ARG A 136 -21.51 9.65 4.06
C ARG A 136 -20.32 9.37 3.14
N HIS A 137 -19.25 8.82 3.69
CA HIS A 137 -18.04 8.52 2.91
C HIS A 137 -18.30 7.40 1.91
N GLN A 138 -19.13 6.43 2.26
CA GLN A 138 -19.46 5.31 1.37
C GLN A 138 -20.08 5.79 0.06
N ARG A 139 -20.97 6.76 0.11
CA ARG A 139 -21.59 7.32 -1.10
C ARG A 139 -20.56 7.88 -2.06
N ARG A 140 -19.54 8.57 -1.52
CA ARG A 140 -18.48 9.14 -2.35
C ARG A 140 -17.58 8.06 -2.93
N ILE A 141 -17.25 7.06 -2.13
CA ILE A 141 -16.43 5.92 -2.58
C ILE A 141 -17.11 5.21 -3.74
N ASP A 142 -18.43 5.00 -3.63
CA ASP A 142 -19.20 4.29 -4.66
C ASP A 142 -19.19 5.01 -6.02
N LYS A 143 -18.86 6.29 -6.03
CA LYS A 143 -18.76 7.09 -7.25
C LYS A 143 -17.37 7.15 -7.85
N ILE A 144 -16.35 6.57 -7.19
CA ILE A 144 -14.97 6.57 -7.71
C ILE A 144 -14.84 5.68 -8.95
N PRO A 145 -15.36 4.45 -8.96
CA PRO A 145 -15.25 3.60 -10.17
C PRO A 145 -16.02 4.18 -11.34
N LEU A 146 -15.53 3.92 -12.56
CA LEU A 146 -16.17 4.38 -13.79
C LEU A 146 -17.22 3.39 -14.30
#